data_e645e1acaca9a604b9dcdc0b1c1d38be
#
_entry.id   e645e1acaca9a604b9dcdc0b1c1d38be
#
_cell.length_a   1.000
_cell.length_b   1.000
_cell.length_c   1.000
_cell.angle_alpha   90.00
_cell.angle_beta   90.00
_cell.angle_gamma   90.00
#
_symmetry.space_group_name_H-M   'P 1'
#
loop_
_entity.id
_entity.type
_entity.pdbx_description
1 polymer ?
#
loop_
_entity_poly.entity_id
_entity_poly.type
_entity_poly.pdbx_seq_one_letter_code
_entity_poly.pdbx_strand_id
1 'polypeptide(L)'
;KRFVFPFPVLNDKKITGYILSKYRLKTINDVLSICPNGLYPFAFFFNGALISCDAIKQIGNVDKNFFIAGEEVDYFYRLRAVGKVLTDMNAHHYHPNVYERTWSDLKIYYYTKNTIILNKRHLNMATLRNIFFAVVATFYRIFLHNGWTGIISYLYRNNLKFLVIAIQRGLNGRVGIDFLDKK
;
A
#
# COMPACT_ATOMS: atom_id res chain seq x y z
N LYS A 1 2.20 23.14 -3.11
CA LYS A 1 1.68 22.03 -3.95
C LYS A 1 1.35 20.85 -3.04
N ARG A 2 0.24 20.15 -3.30
CA ARG A 2 -0.18 18.95 -2.56
C ARG A 2 0.34 17.69 -3.23
N PHE A 3 0.71 16.69 -2.42
CA PHE A 3 1.01 15.36 -2.92
C PHE A 3 -0.27 14.61 -3.32
N VAL A 4 -0.22 13.89 -4.43
CA VAL A 4 -1.28 12.93 -4.80
C VAL A 4 -1.30 11.77 -3.80
N PHE A 5 -0.12 11.34 -3.35
CA PHE A 5 0.05 10.33 -2.32
C PHE A 5 0.71 10.97 -1.08
N PRO A 6 -0.05 11.32 -0.02
CA PRO A 6 0.53 11.87 1.20
C PRO A 6 1.51 10.89 1.85
N PHE A 7 2.68 11.40 2.23
CA PHE A 7 3.72 10.60 2.88
C PHE A 7 3.33 10.21 4.31
N PRO A 8 3.63 8.99 4.77
CA PRO A 8 3.46 8.62 6.17
C PRO A 8 4.49 9.38 7.02
N VAL A 9 4.11 9.79 8.22
CA VAL A 9 5.07 10.24 9.23
C VAL A 9 5.80 9.00 9.76
N LEU A 10 7.13 9.03 9.72
CA LEU A 10 7.97 7.94 10.21
C LEU A 10 8.32 8.20 11.67
N ASN A 11 7.96 7.30 12.58
CA ASN A 11 8.54 7.24 13.91
C ASN A 11 9.85 6.44 13.83
N ASP A 12 10.90 6.98 14.40
CA ASP A 12 12.32 6.65 14.41
C ASP A 12 12.84 5.29 13.91
N LYS A 13 12.08 4.25 13.82
CA LYS A 13 12.52 2.94 13.34
C LYS A 13 11.44 2.07 12.67
N LYS A 14 10.19 2.44 12.76
CA LYS A 14 9.09 1.63 12.19
C LYS A 14 8.21 2.52 11.35
N ILE A 15 7.96 2.11 10.11
CA ILE A 15 6.84 2.62 9.34
C ILE A 15 5.58 2.06 10.03
N THR A 16 5.23 2.67 11.16
CA THR A 16 3.99 2.35 11.84
C THR A 16 2.90 3.01 11.04
N GLY A 17 2.17 2.27 10.28
CA GLY A 17 0.97 2.80 9.72
C GLY A 17 1.00 3.09 8.25
N TYR A 18 1.56 2.19 7.48
CA TYR A 18 1.20 2.12 6.08
C TYR A 18 -0.33 2.11 5.92
N ILE A 19 -1.04 1.58 6.90
CA ILE A 19 -2.49 1.42 6.87
C ILE A 19 -3.25 2.52 7.62
N LEU A 20 -2.77 2.99 8.76
CA LEU A 20 -3.52 3.89 9.65
C LEU A 20 -2.68 5.00 10.28
N SER A 21 -1.64 5.49 9.60
CA SER A 21 -0.98 6.69 10.12
C SER A 21 -2.00 7.83 10.18
N LYS A 22 -2.31 8.26 11.39
CA LYS A 22 -3.20 9.40 11.66
C LYS A 22 -2.62 10.69 11.06
N TYR A 23 -1.30 10.75 10.95
CA TYR A 23 -0.58 11.90 10.45
C TYR A 23 0.02 11.59 9.08
N ARG A 24 -0.27 12.46 8.11
CA ARG A 24 0.22 12.41 6.75
C ARG A 24 0.80 13.75 6.35
N LEU A 25 1.99 13.73 5.80
CA LEU A 25 2.60 14.88 5.17
C LEU A 25 1.95 15.06 3.79
N LYS A 26 1.24 16.16 3.62
CA LYS A 26 0.39 16.39 2.43
C LYS A 26 1.03 17.33 1.42
N THR A 27 2.05 18.07 1.85
CA THR A 27 2.72 19.08 1.03
C THR A 27 4.24 18.95 1.14
N ILE A 28 4.96 19.55 0.18
CA ILE A 28 6.42 19.63 0.22
C ILE A 28 6.87 20.35 1.50
N ASN A 29 6.17 21.41 1.90
CA ASN A 29 6.51 22.17 3.10
C ASN A 29 6.39 21.31 4.37
N ASP A 30 5.39 20.42 4.45
CA ASP A 30 5.26 19.49 5.57
C ASP A 30 6.50 18.57 5.66
N VAL A 31 7.03 18.12 4.53
CA VAL A 31 8.23 17.29 4.49
C VAL A 31 9.47 18.10 4.86
N LEU A 32 9.65 19.29 4.29
CA LEU A 32 10.80 20.14 4.55
C LEU A 32 10.88 20.61 6.00
N SER A 33 9.74 20.75 6.70
CA SER A 33 9.72 21.07 8.12
C SER A 33 10.32 19.97 9.01
N ILE A 34 10.32 18.71 8.53
CA ILE A 34 10.88 17.54 9.25
C ILE A 34 12.27 17.19 8.69
N CYS A 35 12.44 17.29 7.38
CA CYS A 35 13.67 16.98 6.65
C CYS A 35 14.12 18.18 5.81
N PRO A 36 14.81 19.17 6.41
CA PRO A 36 15.19 20.40 5.71
C PRO A 36 16.10 20.18 4.48
N ASN A 37 16.83 19.06 4.45
CA ASN A 37 17.66 18.66 3.30
C ASN A 37 16.86 18.15 2.10
N GLY A 38 15.53 18.03 2.22
CA GLY A 38 14.64 17.58 1.16
C GLY A 38 14.70 16.08 0.85
N LEU A 39 15.41 15.27 1.64
CA LEU A 39 15.53 13.83 1.45
C LEU A 39 14.68 13.08 2.48
N TYR A 40 13.51 12.60 2.07
CA TYR A 40 12.59 11.90 2.97
C TYR A 40 12.79 10.37 2.91
N PRO A 41 12.94 9.67 4.06
CA PRO A 41 13.30 8.25 4.10
C PRO A 41 12.12 7.31 3.83
N PHE A 42 11.34 7.61 2.81
CA PHE A 42 10.23 6.82 2.30
C PHE A 42 10.06 7.06 0.80
N ALA A 43 9.60 6.08 0.03
CA ALA A 43 9.26 6.27 -1.37
C ALA A 43 8.00 5.48 -1.75
N PHE A 44 7.23 6.05 -2.68
CA PHE A 44 6.25 5.35 -3.48
C PHE A 44 6.93 4.89 -4.76
N PHE A 45 7.05 3.58 -4.95
CA PHE A 45 7.69 3.03 -6.14
C PHE A 45 6.78 3.08 -7.37
N PHE A 46 7.39 2.88 -8.53
CA PHE A 46 6.77 2.87 -9.86
C PHE A 46 6.25 4.22 -10.38
N ASN A 47 6.50 5.28 -9.63
CA ASN A 47 6.24 6.66 -10.04
C ASN A 47 7.57 7.43 -10.24
N GLY A 48 8.52 6.83 -10.98
CA GLY A 48 9.83 7.47 -11.25
C GLY A 48 10.88 7.13 -10.18
N ALA A 49 11.10 5.85 -9.91
CA ALA A 49 12.15 5.40 -8.99
C ALA A 49 13.46 5.06 -9.72
N LEU A 50 14.59 5.44 -9.13
CA LEU A 50 15.92 4.95 -9.48
C LEU A 50 16.33 3.92 -8.42
N ILE A 51 16.74 2.73 -8.85
CA ILE A 51 17.10 1.64 -7.95
C ILE A 51 18.50 1.15 -8.30
N SER A 52 19.37 1.00 -7.29
CA SER A 52 20.71 0.45 -7.48
C SER A 52 20.65 -0.98 -8.01
N CYS A 53 21.44 -1.26 -9.05
CA CYS A 53 21.58 -2.63 -9.57
C CYS A 53 22.07 -3.61 -8.52
N ASP A 54 22.94 -3.17 -7.60
CA ASP A 54 23.45 -4.04 -6.54
C ASP A 54 22.39 -4.36 -5.50
N ALA A 55 21.50 -3.42 -5.18
CA ALA A 55 20.34 -3.70 -4.36
C ALA A 55 19.42 -4.73 -5.03
N ILE A 56 19.16 -4.60 -6.34
CA ILE A 56 18.35 -5.57 -7.09
C ILE A 56 19.00 -6.96 -7.07
N LYS A 57 20.32 -7.05 -7.23
CA LYS A 57 21.06 -8.34 -7.16
C LYS A 57 20.89 -9.01 -5.79
N GLN A 58 20.85 -8.22 -4.71
CA GLN A 58 20.73 -8.75 -3.35
C GLN A 58 19.33 -9.22 -3.00
N ILE A 59 18.29 -8.46 -3.37
CA ILE A 59 16.91 -8.75 -2.97
C ILE A 59 16.06 -9.39 -4.07
N GLY A 60 16.57 -9.46 -5.28
CA GLY A 60 15.81 -9.86 -6.46
C GLY A 60 14.88 -8.78 -6.96
N ASN A 61 14.11 -9.12 -7.99
CA ASN A 61 13.16 -8.23 -8.62
C ASN A 61 11.86 -8.10 -7.82
N VAL A 62 10.92 -7.28 -8.29
CA VAL A 62 9.56 -7.16 -7.76
C VAL A 62 8.89 -8.53 -7.73
N ASP A 63 8.18 -8.85 -6.63
CA ASP A 63 7.45 -10.10 -6.51
C ASP A 63 6.21 -10.09 -7.42
N LYS A 64 6.33 -10.75 -8.57
CA LYS A 64 5.27 -10.87 -9.59
C LYS A 64 3.98 -11.56 -9.11
N ASN A 65 4.04 -12.21 -7.95
CA ASN A 65 2.89 -12.88 -7.37
C ASN A 65 1.96 -11.91 -6.63
N PHE A 66 2.37 -10.68 -6.37
CA PHE A 66 1.43 -9.65 -5.96
C PHE A 66 0.66 -9.16 -7.19
N PHE A 67 -0.64 -9.38 -7.21
CA PHE A 67 -1.52 -8.96 -8.31
C PHE A 67 -2.31 -7.73 -7.92
N ILE A 68 -2.35 -6.72 -8.78
CA ILE A 68 -3.08 -5.43 -8.66
C ILE A 68 -2.54 -4.49 -7.56
N ALA A 69 -2.10 -4.97 -6.40
CA ALA A 69 -1.67 -4.12 -5.29
C ALA A 69 -0.72 -4.86 -4.35
N GLY A 70 0.19 -4.11 -3.74
CA GLY A 70 1.07 -4.61 -2.68
C GLY A 70 2.52 -4.86 -3.12
N GLU A 71 2.79 -5.01 -4.41
CA GLU A 71 4.11 -5.23 -4.97
C GLU A 71 5.09 -4.11 -4.64
N GLU A 72 4.64 -2.87 -4.73
CA GLU A 72 5.46 -1.70 -4.38
C GLU A 72 5.80 -1.65 -2.90
N VAL A 73 4.85 -2.06 -2.04
CA VAL A 73 5.03 -2.08 -0.59
C VAL A 73 6.01 -3.18 -0.18
N ASP A 74 5.85 -4.38 -0.73
CA ASP A 74 6.79 -5.48 -0.52
C ASP A 74 8.21 -5.08 -0.93
N TYR A 75 8.33 -4.49 -2.12
CA TYR A 75 9.61 -4.08 -2.67
C TYR A 75 10.28 -2.97 -1.85
N PHE A 76 9.50 -2.01 -1.37
CA PHE A 76 9.97 -0.97 -0.46
C PHE A 76 10.62 -1.57 0.80
N TYR A 77 9.94 -2.50 1.46
CA TYR A 77 10.47 -3.12 2.68
C TYR A 77 11.74 -3.93 2.40
N ARG A 78 11.78 -4.66 1.29
CA ARG A 78 12.97 -5.43 0.90
C ARG A 78 14.15 -4.53 0.58
N LEU A 79 13.96 -3.45 -0.19
CA LEU A 79 15.01 -2.48 -0.49
C LEU A 79 15.51 -1.79 0.79
N ARG A 80 14.61 -1.43 1.69
CA ARG A 80 14.98 -0.78 2.95
C ARG A 80 15.80 -1.71 3.88
N ALA A 81 15.68 -3.01 3.74
CA ALA A 81 16.48 -3.97 4.52
C ALA A 81 17.95 -3.99 4.10
N VAL A 82 18.27 -3.61 2.85
CA VAL A 82 19.63 -3.65 2.31
C VAL A 82 20.23 -2.26 2.06
N GLY A 83 19.44 -1.19 2.15
CA GLY A 83 19.92 0.15 1.87
C GLY A 83 18.97 1.27 2.27
N LYS A 84 19.35 2.49 1.93
CA LYS A 84 18.50 3.67 2.14
C LYS A 84 17.50 3.81 1.00
N VAL A 85 16.25 4.04 1.35
CA VAL A 85 15.19 4.41 0.41
C VAL A 85 14.79 5.84 0.70
N LEU A 86 14.96 6.72 -0.28
CA LEU A 86 14.76 8.16 -0.13
C LEU A 86 13.87 8.69 -1.26
N THR A 87 13.04 9.67 -0.96
CA THR A 87 12.44 10.55 -1.96
C THR A 87 13.10 11.91 -1.90
N ASP A 88 13.58 12.39 -3.05
CA ASP A 88 14.07 13.74 -3.20
C ASP A 88 12.90 14.70 -3.50
N MET A 89 12.70 15.69 -2.63
CA MET A 89 11.64 16.68 -2.77
C MET A 89 11.89 17.67 -3.91
N ASN A 90 13.08 17.71 -4.51
CA ASN A 90 13.39 18.49 -5.70
C ASN A 90 12.98 17.77 -6.99
N ALA A 91 12.84 16.45 -6.96
CA ALA A 91 12.38 15.66 -8.09
C ALA A 91 10.85 15.60 -8.11
N HIS A 92 10.23 16.19 -9.12
CA HIS A 92 8.78 16.23 -9.24
C HIS A 92 8.27 15.27 -10.31
N HIS A 93 7.39 14.37 -9.90
CA HIS A 93 6.59 13.54 -10.81
C HIS A 93 5.13 13.99 -10.77
N TYR A 94 4.55 14.25 -11.93
CA TYR A 94 3.14 14.65 -12.05
C TYR A 94 2.30 13.43 -12.39
N HIS A 95 1.30 13.15 -11.56
CA HIS A 95 0.43 12.01 -11.70
C HIS A 95 -1.05 12.46 -11.73
N PRO A 96 -1.91 11.90 -12.59
CA PRO A 96 -3.35 12.14 -12.53
C PRO A 96 -3.93 11.81 -11.15
N ASN A 97 -5.00 12.52 -10.77
CA ASN A 97 -5.64 12.28 -9.49
C ASN A 97 -6.21 10.85 -9.40
N VAL A 98 -5.63 10.04 -8.54
CA VAL A 98 -6.02 8.62 -8.38
C VAL A 98 -7.36 8.45 -7.68
N TYR A 99 -7.80 9.46 -6.92
CA TYR A 99 -9.07 9.42 -6.18
C TYR A 99 -10.30 9.62 -7.08
N GLU A 100 -10.11 10.04 -8.32
CA GLU A 100 -11.18 10.13 -9.33
C GLU A 100 -11.57 8.77 -9.92
N ARG A 101 -10.76 7.74 -9.65
CA ARG A 101 -11.01 6.38 -10.15
C ARG A 101 -11.70 5.55 -9.08
N THR A 102 -12.88 5.03 -9.39
CA THR A 102 -13.59 4.06 -8.54
C THR A 102 -12.81 2.75 -8.45
N TRP A 103 -12.93 2.08 -7.33
CA TRP A 103 -12.35 0.76 -7.14
C TRP A 103 -13.35 -0.32 -7.50
N SER A 104 -12.91 -1.27 -8.33
CA SER A 104 -13.67 -2.49 -8.60
C SER A 104 -13.60 -3.46 -7.42
N ASP A 105 -14.58 -4.38 -7.33
CA ASP A 105 -14.61 -5.42 -6.30
C ASP A 105 -13.35 -6.29 -6.33
N LEU A 106 -12.83 -6.57 -7.53
CA LEU A 106 -11.57 -7.29 -7.72
C LEU A 106 -10.38 -6.55 -7.08
N LYS A 107 -10.30 -5.23 -7.28
CA LYS A 107 -9.25 -4.42 -6.67
C LYS A 107 -9.36 -4.39 -5.15
N ILE A 108 -10.58 -4.29 -4.61
CA ILE A 108 -10.86 -4.33 -3.17
C ILE A 108 -10.41 -5.68 -2.59
N TYR A 109 -10.74 -6.77 -3.27
CA TYR A 109 -10.34 -8.12 -2.89
C TYR A 109 -8.82 -8.27 -2.77
N TYR A 110 -8.08 -7.94 -3.84
CA TYR A 110 -6.61 -8.07 -3.83
C TYR A 110 -5.95 -7.11 -2.85
N TYR A 111 -6.45 -5.90 -2.72
CA TYR A 111 -5.97 -4.97 -1.71
C TYR A 111 -6.08 -5.56 -0.30
N THR A 112 -7.23 -6.11 0.07
CA THR A 112 -7.45 -6.74 1.38
C THR A 112 -6.52 -7.93 1.60
N LYS A 113 -6.51 -8.88 0.66
CA LYS A 113 -5.68 -10.07 0.71
C LYS A 113 -4.21 -9.73 0.88
N ASN A 114 -3.69 -8.87 -0.01
CA ASN A 114 -2.29 -8.52 -0.05
C ASN A 114 -1.87 -7.66 1.15
N THR A 115 -2.76 -6.80 1.68
CA THR A 115 -2.51 -6.08 2.94
C THR A 115 -2.26 -7.03 4.09
N ILE A 116 -3.05 -8.09 4.24
CA ILE A 116 -2.87 -9.10 5.30
C ILE A 116 -1.53 -9.82 5.15
N ILE A 117 -1.17 -10.21 3.92
CA ILE A 117 0.11 -10.85 3.63
C ILE A 117 1.29 -9.94 4.00
N LEU A 118 1.23 -8.67 3.58
CA LEU A 118 2.28 -7.69 3.83
C LEU A 118 2.46 -7.39 5.32
N ASN A 119 1.36 -7.22 6.05
CA ASN A 119 1.39 -7.00 7.49
C ASN A 119 2.02 -8.19 8.25
N LYS A 120 1.74 -9.40 7.80
CA LYS A 120 2.35 -10.61 8.37
C LYS A 120 3.83 -10.70 8.00
N ARG A 121 4.17 -10.48 6.72
CA ARG A 121 5.54 -10.61 6.18
C ARG A 121 6.50 -9.59 6.76
N HIS A 122 6.10 -8.32 6.81
CA HIS A 122 7.00 -7.23 7.13
C HIS A 122 6.81 -6.59 8.52
N LEU A 123 5.62 -6.70 9.11
CA LEU A 123 5.30 -6.09 10.39
C LEU A 123 5.14 -7.11 11.53
N ASN A 124 5.20 -8.41 11.22
CA ASN A 124 4.97 -9.49 12.19
C ASN A 124 3.69 -9.24 13.03
N MET A 125 2.64 -8.79 12.37
CA MET A 125 1.41 -8.37 13.05
C MET A 125 0.60 -9.57 13.52
N ALA A 126 0.17 -9.56 14.78
CA ALA A 126 -0.70 -10.60 15.33
C ALA A 126 -1.99 -10.74 14.52
N THR A 127 -2.49 -11.96 14.35
CA THR A 127 -3.56 -12.31 13.42
C THR A 127 -4.82 -11.45 13.58
N LEU A 128 -5.36 -11.33 14.79
CA LEU A 128 -6.56 -10.53 15.04
C LEU A 128 -6.36 -9.04 14.72
N ARG A 129 -5.21 -8.51 15.12
CA ARG A 129 -4.85 -7.12 14.82
C ARG A 129 -4.69 -6.91 13.33
N ASN A 130 -4.10 -7.85 12.62
CA ASN A 130 -3.93 -7.79 11.16
C ASN A 130 -5.28 -7.77 10.44
N ILE A 131 -6.19 -8.66 10.82
CA ILE A 131 -7.55 -8.70 10.25
C ILE A 131 -8.26 -7.38 10.49
N PHE A 132 -8.27 -6.91 11.74
CA PHE A 132 -8.91 -5.64 12.10
C PHE A 132 -8.41 -4.48 11.25
N PHE A 133 -7.09 -4.29 11.16
CA PHE A 133 -6.52 -3.21 10.38
C PHE A 133 -6.75 -3.35 8.88
N ALA A 134 -6.68 -4.56 8.34
CA ALA A 134 -6.94 -4.80 6.92
C ALA A 134 -8.39 -4.48 6.56
N VAL A 135 -9.35 -4.89 7.40
CA VAL A 135 -10.78 -4.60 7.19
C VAL A 135 -11.05 -3.09 7.27
N VAL A 136 -10.56 -2.43 8.32
CA VAL A 136 -10.73 -0.96 8.47
C VAL A 136 -10.10 -0.22 7.29
N ALA A 137 -8.89 -0.61 6.87
CA ALA A 137 -8.22 -0.01 5.72
C ALA A 137 -9.01 -0.24 4.42
N THR A 138 -9.60 -1.41 4.24
CA THR A 138 -10.43 -1.74 3.08
C THR A 138 -11.66 -0.85 3.01
N PHE A 139 -12.43 -0.73 4.08
CA PHE A 139 -13.62 0.14 4.11
C PHE A 139 -13.25 1.61 3.94
N TYR A 140 -12.15 2.06 4.53
CA TYR A 140 -11.64 3.40 4.31
C TYR A 140 -11.29 3.66 2.84
N ARG A 141 -10.69 2.70 2.14
CA ARG A 141 -10.40 2.80 0.70
C ARG A 141 -11.68 2.80 -0.15
N ILE A 142 -12.65 1.95 0.18
CA ILE A 142 -13.96 1.98 -0.50
C ILE A 142 -14.59 3.36 -0.34
N PHE A 143 -14.57 3.91 0.87
CA PHE A 143 -15.10 5.24 1.12
C PHE A 143 -14.40 6.32 0.30
N LEU A 144 -13.07 6.33 0.26
CA LEU A 144 -12.29 7.33 -0.47
C LEU A 144 -12.53 7.30 -1.99
N HIS A 145 -12.75 6.13 -2.57
CA HIS A 145 -12.84 5.96 -4.03
C HIS A 145 -14.28 5.82 -4.55
N ASN A 146 -15.17 5.31 -3.72
CA ASN A 146 -16.53 4.96 -4.11
C ASN A 146 -17.60 5.68 -3.27
N GLY A 147 -17.19 6.43 -2.24
CA GLY A 147 -18.09 7.15 -1.34
C GLY A 147 -18.93 6.23 -0.43
N TRP A 148 -19.90 6.81 0.26
CA TRP A 148 -20.84 6.06 1.11
C TRP A 148 -21.70 5.07 0.33
N THR A 149 -22.12 5.46 -0.86
CA THR A 149 -22.89 4.57 -1.77
C THR A 149 -22.09 3.32 -2.14
N GLY A 150 -20.77 3.45 -2.29
CA GLY A 150 -19.86 2.34 -2.51
C GLY A 150 -19.82 1.37 -1.34
N ILE A 151 -19.77 1.86 -0.09
CA ILE A 151 -19.82 1.02 1.11
C ILE A 151 -21.15 0.25 1.16
N ILE A 152 -22.27 0.94 1.01
CA ILE A 152 -23.60 0.33 1.04
C ILE A 152 -23.72 -0.74 -0.05
N SER A 153 -23.34 -0.39 -1.30
CA SER A 153 -23.37 -1.33 -2.44
C SER A 153 -22.48 -2.55 -2.18
N TYR A 154 -21.29 -2.36 -1.58
CA TYR A 154 -20.39 -3.45 -1.26
C TYR A 154 -20.97 -4.41 -0.23
N LEU A 155 -21.66 -3.90 0.79
CA LEU A 155 -22.32 -4.71 1.81
C LEU A 155 -23.53 -5.49 1.26
N TYR A 156 -24.33 -4.84 0.39
CA TYR A 156 -25.56 -5.46 -0.16
C TYR A 156 -25.31 -6.47 -1.28
N ARG A 157 -24.23 -6.36 -2.06
CA ARG A 157 -23.97 -7.19 -3.25
C ARG A 157 -23.33 -8.56 -2.97
N ASN A 158 -23.52 -9.16 -1.82
CA ASN A 158 -22.81 -10.40 -1.44
C ASN A 158 -21.27 -10.32 -1.48
N ASN A 159 -20.70 -9.11 -1.56
CA ASN A 159 -19.25 -8.91 -1.63
C ASN A 159 -18.55 -9.24 -0.31
N LEU A 160 -19.31 -9.39 0.77
CA LEU A 160 -18.79 -9.91 2.05
C LEU A 160 -18.17 -11.31 1.90
N LYS A 161 -18.67 -12.15 0.99
CA LYS A 161 -18.03 -13.44 0.67
C LYS A 161 -16.59 -13.22 0.16
N PHE A 162 -16.41 -12.27 -0.75
CA PHE A 162 -15.08 -11.95 -1.28
C PHE A 162 -14.16 -11.38 -0.20
N LEU A 163 -14.70 -10.59 0.72
CA LEU A 163 -13.93 -10.08 1.86
C LEU A 163 -13.46 -11.24 2.76
N VAL A 164 -14.34 -12.17 3.11
CA VAL A 164 -13.99 -13.35 3.92
C VAL A 164 -12.95 -14.21 3.21
N ILE A 165 -13.11 -14.47 1.92
CA ILE A 165 -12.16 -15.24 1.11
C ILE A 165 -10.81 -14.52 1.04
N ALA A 166 -10.80 -13.19 0.87
CA ALA A 166 -9.57 -12.38 0.87
C ALA A 166 -8.83 -12.49 2.20
N ILE A 167 -9.55 -12.40 3.32
CA ILE A 167 -8.99 -12.56 4.66
C ILE A 167 -8.38 -13.97 4.83
N GLN A 168 -9.14 -15.02 4.53
CA GLN A 168 -8.68 -16.40 4.65
C GLN A 168 -7.42 -16.65 3.81
N ARG A 169 -7.43 -16.24 2.54
CA ARG A 169 -6.29 -16.41 1.63
C ARG A 169 -5.09 -15.57 2.05
N GLY A 170 -5.35 -14.36 2.54
CA GLY A 170 -4.30 -13.49 3.10
C GLY A 170 -3.61 -14.11 4.31
N LEU A 171 -4.37 -14.67 5.26
CA LEU A 171 -3.84 -15.36 6.44
C LEU A 171 -3.02 -16.60 6.07
N ASN A 172 -3.46 -17.34 5.06
CA ASN A 172 -2.74 -18.51 4.53
C ASN A 172 -1.51 -18.12 3.67
N GLY A 173 -1.25 -16.82 3.48
CA GLY A 173 -0.12 -16.35 2.68
C GLY A 173 -0.25 -16.66 1.18
N ARG A 174 -1.46 -16.90 0.69
CA ARG A 174 -1.69 -17.25 -0.71
C ARG A 174 -1.53 -16.04 -1.62
N VAL A 175 -0.38 -15.93 -2.26
CA VAL A 175 -0.10 -14.94 -3.30
C VAL A 175 -0.59 -15.43 -4.67
N GLY A 176 -0.58 -14.55 -5.67
CA GLY A 176 -0.95 -14.88 -7.04
C GLY A 176 -2.38 -14.50 -7.41
N ILE A 177 -2.77 -14.88 -8.64
CA ILE A 177 -4.08 -14.61 -9.21
C ILE A 177 -5.06 -15.68 -8.73
N ASP A 178 -6.15 -15.24 -8.09
CA ASP A 178 -7.15 -16.15 -7.52
C ASP A 178 -8.35 -16.38 -8.45
N PHE A 179 -8.63 -15.43 -9.31
CA PHE A 179 -9.72 -15.47 -10.26
C PHE A 179 -9.13 -15.33 -11.65
N LEU A 180 -8.83 -16.46 -12.27
CA LEU A 180 -8.64 -16.51 -13.72
C LEU A 180 -10.05 -16.55 -14.30
N ASP A 181 -10.39 -15.61 -15.14
CA ASP A 181 -11.56 -15.73 -15.99
C ASP A 181 -11.43 -17.06 -16.72
N LYS A 182 -12.29 -17.99 -16.39
CA LYS A 182 -12.46 -19.18 -17.24
C LYS A 182 -13.05 -18.65 -18.54
N LYS A 183 -12.18 -18.41 -19.50
CA LYS A 183 -12.59 -18.29 -20.90
C LYS A 183 -13.23 -19.57 -21.38
#